data_de762debf2c3d9b7e41c0df52701d523
#
_entry.id   de762debf2c3d9b7e41c0df52701d523
#
_cell.length_a   1.000
_cell.length_b   1.000
_cell.length_c   1.000
_cell.angle_alpha   90.00
_cell.angle_beta   90.00
_cell.angle_gamma   90.00
#
_symmetry.space_group_name_H-M   'P 1'
#
loop_
_entity.id
_entity.type
_entity.pdbx_description
1 polymer ?
#
loop_
_entity_poly.entity_id
_entity_poly.type
_entity_poly.pdbx_seq_one_letter_code
_entity_poly.pdbx_strand_id
1 'polypeptide(L)'
;LVHVYVGKMTPAEDPFVDLARSAIRHYLATGEVVDPPSMSGDPPPSGVFVSLHEPAEPGQVEGKLRGCIGTVRPREPSVRREIARSAVSAAVSDPRFPPLQPGEVDQLE
;
A
#
# COMPACT_ATOMS: atom_id res chain seq x y z
N LEU A 1 -4.45 -9.64 1.88
CA LEU A 1 -4.41 -9.20 0.49
C LEU A 1 -4.16 -7.71 0.40
N VAL A 2 -3.29 -7.29 -0.49
CA VAL A 2 -2.93 -5.89 -0.69
C VAL A 2 -3.37 -5.46 -2.08
N HIS A 3 -4.16 -4.39 -2.14
CA HIS A 3 -4.55 -3.77 -3.39
C HIS A 3 -3.94 -2.38 -3.51
N VAL A 4 -3.49 -2.04 -4.70
CA VAL A 4 -2.99 -0.71 -5.03
C VAL A 4 -3.79 -0.19 -6.21
N TYR A 5 -4.26 1.05 -6.11
CA TYR A 5 -5.02 1.71 -7.16
C TYR A 5 -4.32 3.01 -7.54
N VAL A 6 -4.07 3.19 -8.82
CA VAL A 6 -3.38 4.38 -9.35
C VAL A 6 -4.36 5.25 -10.10
N GLY A 7 -4.38 6.54 -9.78
CA GLY A 7 -5.31 7.48 -10.40
C GLY A 7 -6.75 7.20 -10.03
N LYS A 8 -7.64 7.11 -11.01
CA LYS A 8 -9.10 6.95 -10.80
C LYS A 8 -9.49 5.51 -10.46
N MET A 9 -8.92 4.97 -9.36
CA MET A 9 -9.23 3.61 -8.89
C MET A 9 -8.90 2.52 -9.92
N THR A 10 -7.85 2.72 -10.73
CA THR A 10 -7.36 1.72 -11.64
C THR A 10 -6.48 0.74 -10.87
N PRO A 11 -6.81 -0.57 -10.82
CA PRO A 11 -5.97 -1.54 -10.14
C PRO A 11 -4.56 -1.56 -10.73
N ALA A 12 -3.56 -1.55 -9.85
CA ALA A 12 -2.17 -1.60 -10.25
C ALA A 12 -1.70 -3.05 -10.41
N GLU A 13 -0.68 -3.23 -11.25
CA GLU A 13 -0.07 -4.53 -11.50
C GLU A 13 0.78 -4.99 -10.31
N ASP A 14 1.14 -6.26 -10.31
CA ASP A 14 1.89 -6.92 -9.24
C ASP A 14 3.15 -6.20 -8.78
N PRO A 15 4.00 -5.61 -9.66
CA PRO A 15 5.17 -4.87 -9.18
C PRO A 15 4.85 -3.73 -8.22
N PHE A 16 3.74 -3.04 -8.41
CA PHE A 16 3.32 -1.97 -7.50
C PHE A 16 2.73 -2.52 -6.21
N VAL A 17 2.04 -3.64 -6.29
CA VAL A 17 1.55 -4.35 -5.10
C VAL A 17 2.74 -4.85 -4.26
N ASP A 18 3.75 -5.42 -4.90
CA ASP A 18 4.97 -5.88 -4.23
C ASP A 18 5.72 -4.71 -3.60
N LEU A 19 5.78 -3.57 -4.27
CA LEU A 19 6.37 -2.35 -3.72
C LEU A 19 5.64 -1.90 -2.45
N ALA A 20 4.32 -1.89 -2.47
CA ALA A 20 3.52 -1.51 -1.30
C ALA A 20 3.81 -2.42 -0.12
N ARG A 21 3.81 -3.73 -0.34
CA ARG A 21 4.10 -4.71 0.70
C ARG A 21 5.51 -4.58 1.24
N SER A 22 6.48 -4.40 0.37
CA SER A 22 7.88 -4.20 0.71
C SER A 22 8.09 -2.92 1.53
N ALA A 23 7.42 -1.84 1.17
CA ALA A 23 7.49 -0.57 1.90
C ALA A 23 6.96 -0.73 3.34
N ILE A 24 5.87 -1.46 3.51
CA ILE A 24 5.32 -1.73 4.83
C ILE A 24 6.29 -2.55 5.67
N ARG A 25 6.85 -3.63 5.12
CA ARG A 25 7.84 -4.45 5.84
C ARG A 25 9.04 -3.64 6.28
N HIS A 26 9.56 -2.81 5.39
CA HIS A 26 10.72 -1.97 5.71
C HIS A 26 10.41 -0.99 6.84
N TYR A 27 9.26 -0.34 6.78
CA TYR A 27 8.86 0.60 7.82
C TYR A 27 8.68 -0.08 9.17
N LEU A 28 8.04 -1.24 9.21
CA LEU A 28 7.85 -1.98 10.47
C LEU A 28 9.19 -2.45 11.06
N ALA A 29 10.18 -2.68 10.22
CA ALA A 29 11.51 -3.10 10.67
C ALA A 29 12.41 -1.94 11.10
N THR A 30 12.29 -0.77 10.45
CA THR A 30 13.27 0.32 10.59
C THR A 30 12.68 1.65 11.05
N GLY A 31 11.37 1.84 10.90
CA GLY A 31 10.72 3.13 11.14
C GLY A 31 10.90 4.12 10.01
N GLU A 32 11.48 3.72 8.89
CA GLU A 32 11.73 4.60 7.75
C GLU A 32 10.89 4.22 6.54
N VAL A 33 10.41 5.23 5.81
CA VAL A 33 9.72 5.04 4.54
C VAL A 33 10.76 4.94 3.44
N VAL A 34 10.68 3.89 2.63
CA VAL A 34 11.58 3.73 1.48
C VAL A 34 11.36 4.85 0.47
N ASP A 35 12.41 5.17 -0.27
CA ASP A 35 12.38 6.17 -1.34
C ASP A 35 12.73 5.47 -2.66
N PRO A 36 11.77 4.75 -3.27
CA PRO A 36 12.05 3.98 -4.48
C PRO A 36 12.30 4.91 -5.67
N PRO A 37 13.29 4.58 -6.51
CA PRO A 37 13.55 5.37 -7.70
C PRO A 37 12.45 5.19 -8.74
N SER A 38 12.23 6.22 -9.55
CA SER A 38 11.35 6.11 -10.71
C SER A 38 11.99 5.18 -11.75
N MET A 39 11.15 4.47 -12.46
CA MET A 39 11.59 3.54 -13.49
C MET A 39 10.98 3.91 -14.83
N SER A 40 11.69 3.55 -15.91
CA SER A 40 11.19 3.77 -17.26
C SER A 40 9.85 3.05 -17.46
N GLY A 41 8.90 3.75 -18.04
CA GLY A 41 7.56 3.20 -18.26
C GLY A 41 6.59 3.43 -17.09
N ASP A 42 7.05 4.03 -15.99
CA ASP A 42 6.15 4.36 -14.89
C ASP A 42 5.09 5.38 -15.33
N PRO A 43 3.88 5.28 -14.78
CA PRO A 43 2.88 6.32 -14.98
C PRO A 43 3.38 7.67 -14.44
N PRO A 44 2.83 8.79 -14.94
CA PRO A 44 3.13 10.10 -14.34
C PRO A 44 2.64 10.14 -12.87
N PRO A 45 3.15 11.11 -12.08
CA PRO A 45 2.67 11.28 -10.71
C PRO A 45 1.15 11.31 -10.66
N SER A 46 0.59 10.55 -9.73
CA SER A 46 -0.86 10.38 -9.56
C SER A 46 -1.18 10.19 -8.09
N GLY A 47 -2.41 10.47 -7.70
CA GLY A 47 -2.93 9.99 -6.44
C GLY A 47 -3.00 8.47 -6.47
N VAL A 48 -2.80 7.82 -5.33
CA VAL A 48 -2.90 6.37 -5.20
C VAL A 48 -3.69 6.02 -3.95
N PHE A 49 -4.31 4.84 -3.95
CA PHE A 49 -4.92 4.24 -2.76
C PHE A 49 -4.30 2.89 -2.52
N VAL A 50 -4.01 2.59 -1.27
CA VAL A 50 -3.54 1.28 -0.84
C VAL A 50 -4.54 0.72 0.16
N SER A 51 -5.05 -0.46 -0.14
CA SER A 51 -6.05 -1.16 0.67
C SER A 51 -5.45 -2.47 1.16
N LEU A 52 -5.51 -2.68 2.47
CA LEU A 52 -4.97 -3.87 3.13
C LEU A 52 -6.13 -4.68 3.66
N HIS A 53 -6.14 -5.98 3.39
CA HIS A 53 -7.19 -6.90 3.81
C HIS A 53 -6.60 -8.12 4.52
N GLU A 54 -7.30 -8.60 5.53
CA GLU A 54 -6.98 -9.88 6.14
C GLU A 54 -7.20 -11.00 5.12
N PRO A 55 -6.61 -12.19 5.32
CA PRO A 55 -6.89 -13.33 4.44
C PRO A 55 -8.39 -13.62 4.38
N ALA A 56 -8.89 -13.92 3.18
CA ALA A 56 -10.29 -14.30 3.01
C ALA A 56 -10.56 -15.66 3.66
N GLU A 57 -11.70 -15.76 4.33
CA GLU A 57 -12.18 -17.05 4.83
C GLU A 57 -12.82 -17.84 3.69
N PRO A 58 -13.00 -19.18 3.86
CA PRO A 58 -13.67 -19.99 2.85
C PRO A 58 -15.03 -19.39 2.46
N GLY A 59 -15.27 -19.26 1.16
CA GLY A 59 -16.49 -18.67 0.62
C GLY A 59 -16.47 -17.16 0.47
N GLN A 60 -15.43 -16.47 0.94
CA GLN A 60 -15.26 -15.03 0.75
C GLN A 60 -14.33 -14.74 -0.42
N VAL A 61 -14.64 -13.71 -1.18
CA VAL A 61 -13.76 -13.22 -2.25
C VAL A 61 -12.59 -12.46 -1.63
N GLU A 62 -12.83 -11.78 -0.53
CA GLU A 62 -11.86 -10.88 0.09
C GLU A 62 -12.07 -10.87 1.61
N GLY A 63 -10.98 -10.77 2.36
CA GLY A 63 -11.03 -10.68 3.81
C GLY A 63 -11.43 -9.29 4.30
N LYS A 64 -11.51 -9.15 5.62
CA LYS A 64 -11.87 -7.88 6.24
C LYS A 64 -10.85 -6.80 5.96
N LEU A 65 -11.33 -5.56 5.79
CA LEU A 65 -10.47 -4.41 5.67
C LEU A 65 -9.60 -4.25 6.92
N ARG A 66 -8.30 -4.06 6.73
CA ARG A 66 -7.33 -3.87 7.81
C ARG A 66 -6.70 -2.47 7.77
N GLY A 67 -6.79 -1.78 6.66
CA GLY A 67 -6.34 -0.41 6.49
C GLY A 67 -6.54 0.03 5.05
N CYS A 68 -6.83 1.30 4.84
CA CYS A 68 -6.96 1.87 3.51
C CYS A 68 -6.72 3.37 3.59
N ILE A 69 -5.65 3.83 2.94
CA ILE A 69 -5.32 5.25 2.86
C ILE A 69 -4.84 5.54 1.45
N GLY A 70 -5.08 6.76 1.02
CA GLY A 70 -4.58 7.20 -0.27
C GLY A 70 -4.68 8.69 -0.46
N THR A 71 -4.38 9.11 -1.68
CA THR A 71 -4.39 10.52 -2.07
C THR A 71 -5.20 10.67 -3.35
N VAL A 72 -6.01 11.71 -3.42
CA VAL A 72 -6.77 12.03 -4.64
C VAL A 72 -5.86 12.68 -5.68
N ARG A 73 -4.92 13.50 -5.20
CA ARG A 73 -3.93 14.20 -6.03
C ARG A 73 -2.53 13.77 -5.61
N PRO A 74 -1.57 13.76 -6.54
CA PRO A 74 -0.21 13.38 -6.18
C PRO A 74 0.40 14.36 -5.18
N ARG A 75 1.03 13.81 -4.14
CA ARG A 75 1.77 14.56 -3.14
C ARG A 75 3.26 14.31 -3.24
N GLU A 76 3.64 13.26 -3.95
CA GLU A 76 5.03 12.87 -4.15
C GLU A 76 5.44 13.08 -5.60
N PRO A 77 6.74 13.23 -5.88
CA PRO A 77 7.21 13.49 -7.24
C PRO A 77 7.13 12.28 -8.17
N SER A 78 6.83 11.10 -7.66
CA SER A 78 6.68 9.90 -8.49
C SER A 78 5.58 9.00 -7.94
N VAL A 79 5.01 8.18 -8.82
CA VAL A 79 3.97 7.21 -8.43
C VAL A 79 4.53 6.18 -7.45
N ARG A 80 5.80 5.77 -7.59
CA ARG A 80 6.40 4.79 -6.67
C ARG A 80 6.56 5.33 -5.26
N ARG A 81 6.96 6.58 -5.12
CA ARG A 81 7.05 7.25 -3.81
C ARG A 81 5.65 7.42 -3.21
N GLU A 82 4.66 7.76 -4.03
CA GLU A 82 3.28 7.89 -3.57
C GLU A 82 2.76 6.54 -3.05
N ILE A 83 3.05 5.44 -3.74
CA ILE A 83 2.66 4.10 -3.32
C ILE A 83 3.33 3.74 -1.99
N ALA A 84 4.63 3.96 -1.88
CA ALA A 84 5.36 3.64 -0.65
C ALA A 84 4.80 4.39 0.55
N ARG A 85 4.56 5.68 0.41
CA ARG A 85 4.00 6.50 1.49
C ARG A 85 2.58 6.10 1.83
N SER A 86 1.75 5.91 0.84
CA SER A 86 0.35 5.53 1.06
C SER A 86 0.23 4.13 1.69
N ALA A 87 1.10 3.21 1.29
CA ALA A 87 1.14 1.87 1.89
C ALA A 87 1.47 1.94 3.38
N VAL A 88 2.50 2.69 3.75
CA VAL A 88 2.86 2.87 5.16
C VAL A 88 1.73 3.55 5.92
N SER A 89 1.13 4.59 5.36
CA SER A 89 0.01 5.28 5.99
C SER A 89 -1.19 4.35 6.20
N ALA A 90 -1.50 3.50 5.21
CA ALA A 90 -2.58 2.52 5.35
C ALA A 90 -2.30 1.51 6.47
N ALA A 91 -1.02 1.16 6.65
CA ALA A 91 -0.61 0.19 7.65
C ALA A 91 -0.63 0.74 9.08
N VAL A 92 -0.21 1.99 9.28
CA VAL A 92 0.04 2.52 10.63
C VAL A 92 -0.69 3.82 10.96
N SER A 93 -1.33 4.46 10.01
CA SER A 93 -1.92 5.79 10.21
C SER A 93 -3.40 5.85 9.87
N ASP A 94 -4.05 4.75 9.58
CA ASP A 94 -5.50 4.73 9.39
C ASP A 94 -6.16 4.78 10.79
N PRO A 95 -6.88 5.86 11.11
CA PRO A 95 -7.40 6.04 12.47
C PRO A 95 -8.48 5.02 12.87
N ARG A 96 -9.03 4.28 11.91
CA ARG A 96 -10.06 3.28 12.17
C ARG A 96 -9.48 1.97 12.70
N PHE A 97 -8.18 1.76 12.58
CA PHE A 97 -7.52 0.50 12.92
C PHE A 97 -6.26 0.73 13.73
N PRO A 98 -5.87 -0.23 14.60
CA PRO A 98 -4.57 -0.14 15.27
C PRO A 98 -3.44 -0.32 14.26
N PRO A 99 -2.26 0.27 14.49
CA PRO A 99 -1.12 0.09 13.60
C PRO A 99 -0.74 -1.38 13.44
N LEU A 100 -0.32 -1.76 12.22
CA LEU A 100 0.19 -3.09 11.96
C LEU A 100 1.43 -3.37 12.80
N GLN A 101 1.52 -4.60 13.30
CA GLN A 101 2.68 -5.06 14.04
C GLN A 101 3.67 -5.77 13.12
N PRO A 102 4.98 -5.82 13.49
CA PRO A 102 5.96 -6.59 12.73
C PRO A 102 5.46 -8.03 12.52
N GLY A 103 5.58 -8.51 11.30
CA GLY A 103 5.13 -9.85 10.91
C GLY A 103 3.67 -9.91 10.49
N GLU A 104 2.82 -8.98 10.90
CA GLU A 104 1.39 -8.99 10.52
C GLU A 104 1.23 -8.81 9.00
N VAL A 105 2.13 -8.08 8.35
CA VAL A 105 2.06 -7.86 6.90
C VAL A 105 2.09 -9.19 6.13
N ASP A 106 2.78 -10.19 6.65
CA ASP A 106 2.87 -11.51 6.01
C ASP A 106 1.53 -12.26 6.08
N GLN A 107 0.69 -11.91 7.03
CA GLN A 107 -0.62 -12.52 7.20
C GLN A 107 -1.67 -11.88 6.28
N LEU A 108 -1.34 -10.79 5.61
CA LEU A 108 -2.25 -10.11 4.68
C LEU A 108 -2.26 -10.74 3.29
N GLU A 109 -1.51 -11.79 3.09
CA GLU A 109 -1.38 -12.48 1.81
C GLU A 109 -2.45 -13.55 1.58
#